data_86899d22b3598528d10ca57b9167d6b8
#
_entry.id   86899d22b3598528d10ca57b9167d6b8
#
_cell.length_a   1.000
_cell.length_b   1.000
_cell.length_c   1.000
_cell.angle_alpha   90.00
_cell.angle_beta   90.00
_cell.angle_gamma   90.00
#
_symmetry.space_group_name_H-M   'P 1'
#
loop_
_entity.id
_entity.type
_entity.pdbx_description
1 polymer ?
#
loop_
_entity_poly.entity_id
_entity_poly.type
_entity_poly.pdbx_seq_one_letter_code
_entity_poly.pdbx_strand_id
1 'polypeptide(L)'
;LGEREATKDTVPFLIYYGFSHPHDTRDGKPELLAKYGATNHTDEANPPSLHSLQPPLPANYLAKHPFDTTDSGVRDEVAVSGVWQRRDEASIRNEIGRQYACSDNIDIQIGRVLKKLEETGELDNTYIIYTADHGMSIGRHGLMGKQNLYQHTWRVPFIVKGPGIQPGSRVEGNIYLLDVLATLCDLAGITTPETNEGTSFKPVLTGEKKIIRDVLYGTYAGGAKPGMRAVKQGDWKLIQYESADGSAKHTQLFNLAENPHELLPEHGRPNLADDPKHADKLKEMQALLLAEMRRLDDPWRFSNQPGDDL
;
A
#
# COMPACT_ATOMS: atom_id res chain seq x y z
N LEU A 1 -20.19 -1.99 -21.76
CA LEU A 1 -19.58 -2.58 -22.98
C LEU A 1 -20.62 -3.22 -23.87
N GLY A 2 -21.54 -4.05 -23.35
CA GLY A 2 -22.58 -4.68 -24.16
C GLY A 2 -23.55 -3.70 -24.83
N GLU A 3 -23.94 -2.62 -24.16
CA GLU A 3 -24.79 -1.57 -24.75
C GLU A 3 -24.06 -0.83 -25.88
N ARG A 4 -22.78 -0.52 -25.70
CA ARG A 4 -21.93 0.12 -26.73
C ARG A 4 -21.86 -0.73 -28.00
N GLU A 5 -21.65 -2.05 -27.82
CA GLU A 5 -21.65 -3.00 -28.93
C GLU A 5 -23.01 -2.99 -29.67
N ALA A 6 -24.11 -3.08 -28.93
CA ALA A 6 -25.47 -3.10 -29.49
C ALA A 6 -25.82 -1.80 -30.23
N THR A 7 -25.36 -0.66 -29.74
CA THR A 7 -25.60 0.67 -30.33
C THR A 7 -24.52 1.10 -31.33
N LYS A 8 -23.46 0.33 -31.51
CA LYS A 8 -22.28 0.66 -32.32
C LYS A 8 -21.65 2.01 -31.91
N ASP A 9 -21.66 2.30 -30.60
CA ASP A 9 -21.10 3.52 -30.05
C ASP A 9 -19.56 3.47 -30.13
N THR A 10 -18.97 4.46 -30.78
CA THR A 10 -17.52 4.61 -30.98
C THR A 10 -16.89 5.70 -30.11
N VAL A 11 -17.67 6.37 -29.26
CA VAL A 11 -17.16 7.42 -28.36
C VAL A 11 -16.17 6.79 -27.36
N PRO A 12 -15.00 7.41 -27.07
CA PRO A 12 -14.10 6.92 -26.03
C PRO A 12 -14.81 6.78 -24.67
N PHE A 13 -14.40 5.80 -23.89
CA PHE A 13 -14.99 5.53 -22.58
C PHE A 13 -13.93 5.47 -21.49
N LEU A 14 -14.33 5.76 -20.25
CA LEU A 14 -13.58 5.50 -19.03
C LEU A 14 -14.43 4.64 -18.11
N ILE A 15 -13.85 3.56 -17.60
CA ILE A 15 -14.47 2.73 -16.57
C ILE A 15 -13.58 2.73 -15.34
N TYR A 16 -14.08 3.26 -14.22
CA TYR A 16 -13.51 3.06 -12.91
C TYR A 16 -14.21 1.87 -12.24
N TYR A 17 -13.46 0.78 -12.03
CA TYR A 17 -14.00 -0.43 -11.45
C TYR A 17 -13.45 -0.62 -10.05
N GLY A 18 -14.09 0.00 -9.07
CA GLY A 18 -13.74 -0.09 -7.65
C GLY A 18 -14.37 -1.31 -7.00
N PHE A 19 -13.53 -2.23 -6.53
CA PHE A 19 -13.97 -3.39 -5.76
C PHE A 19 -14.05 -3.04 -4.28
N SER A 20 -15.07 -3.54 -3.57
CA SER A 20 -15.12 -3.44 -2.10
C SER A 20 -14.19 -4.44 -1.41
N HIS A 21 -13.95 -5.61 -2.02
CA HIS A 21 -12.95 -6.57 -1.54
C HIS A 21 -11.52 -6.13 -1.91
N PRO A 22 -10.53 -6.49 -1.09
CA PRO A 22 -10.56 -7.29 0.13
C PRO A 22 -10.73 -6.46 1.42
N HIS A 23 -11.48 -5.37 1.40
CA HIS A 23 -11.81 -4.62 2.63
C HIS A 23 -12.52 -5.53 3.66
N ASP A 24 -12.38 -5.20 4.95
CA ASP A 24 -13.11 -5.92 5.99
C ASP A 24 -14.63 -5.90 5.66
N THR A 25 -15.29 -6.97 5.86
CA THR A 25 -14.99 -8.21 6.59
C THR A 25 -14.26 -9.32 5.83
N ARG A 26 -13.87 -9.20 4.60
CA ARG A 26 -13.18 -10.23 3.77
C ARG A 26 -13.95 -11.55 3.68
N ASP A 27 -15.26 -11.50 3.56
CA ASP A 27 -16.08 -12.70 3.42
C ASP A 27 -15.91 -13.30 2.01
N GLY A 28 -15.30 -14.46 1.96
CA GLY A 28 -15.05 -15.19 0.72
C GLY A 28 -16.19 -16.14 0.38
N LYS A 29 -16.28 -16.51 -0.92
CA LYS A 29 -17.15 -17.58 -1.37
C LYS A 29 -16.66 -18.93 -0.84
N PRO A 30 -17.54 -19.85 -0.46
CA PRO A 30 -17.15 -21.14 0.13
C PRO A 30 -16.11 -21.92 -0.67
N GLU A 31 -16.28 -21.98 -2.00
CA GLU A 31 -15.36 -22.69 -2.89
C GLU A 31 -13.96 -22.04 -2.96
N LEU A 32 -13.87 -20.71 -2.86
CA LEU A 32 -12.59 -19.99 -2.83
C LEU A 32 -11.93 -20.06 -1.46
N LEU A 33 -12.71 -19.99 -0.38
CA LEU A 33 -12.20 -20.21 0.97
C LEU A 33 -11.61 -21.60 1.14
N ALA A 34 -12.31 -22.64 0.64
CA ALA A 34 -11.84 -24.02 0.69
C ALA A 34 -10.48 -24.21 0.00
N LYS A 35 -10.22 -23.49 -1.10
CA LYS A 35 -8.93 -23.49 -1.82
C LYS A 35 -7.77 -23.09 -0.90
N TYR A 36 -8.01 -22.20 0.04
CA TYR A 36 -7.01 -21.67 0.98
C TYR A 36 -7.17 -22.17 2.41
N GLY A 37 -8.01 -23.21 2.64
CA GLY A 37 -8.23 -23.76 3.99
C GLY A 37 -8.73 -22.71 4.98
N ALA A 38 -9.46 -21.71 4.51
CA ALA A 38 -9.94 -20.59 5.31
C ALA A 38 -11.44 -20.68 5.56
N THR A 39 -11.90 -19.99 6.62
CA THR A 39 -13.31 -19.89 6.97
C THR A 39 -13.68 -18.43 7.25
N ASN A 40 -14.92 -18.05 6.91
CA ASN A 40 -15.45 -16.75 7.30
C ASN A 40 -15.60 -16.66 8.82
N HIS A 41 -15.57 -15.44 9.33
CA HIS A 41 -15.79 -15.20 10.76
C HIS A 41 -17.20 -15.64 11.16
N THR A 42 -17.26 -16.34 12.29
CA THR A 42 -18.53 -16.74 12.92
C THR A 42 -18.77 -15.96 14.21
N ASP A 43 -17.88 -16.13 15.18
CA ASP A 43 -17.84 -15.42 16.45
C ASP A 43 -16.45 -15.60 17.11
N GLU A 44 -16.15 -14.81 18.13
CA GLU A 44 -14.86 -14.85 18.84
C GLU A 44 -14.67 -16.15 19.69
N ALA A 45 -15.73 -16.86 20.03
CA ALA A 45 -15.65 -18.10 20.79
C ALA A 45 -15.21 -19.29 19.94
N ASN A 46 -15.39 -19.18 18.61
CA ASN A 46 -15.03 -20.22 17.65
C ASN A 46 -13.91 -19.73 16.72
N PRO A 47 -12.68 -19.58 17.22
CA PRO A 47 -11.54 -19.14 16.40
C PRO A 47 -11.21 -20.21 15.35
N PRO A 48 -10.62 -19.81 14.20
CA PRO A 48 -10.21 -20.76 13.18
C PRO A 48 -9.09 -21.66 13.69
N SER A 49 -9.06 -22.87 13.20
CA SER A 49 -7.95 -23.81 13.42
C SER A 49 -6.91 -23.73 12.30
N LEU A 50 -5.70 -24.22 12.57
CA LEU A 50 -4.68 -24.37 11.55
C LEU A 50 -5.12 -25.39 10.49
N HIS A 51 -4.87 -25.08 9.24
CA HIS A 51 -5.14 -25.95 8.10
C HIS A 51 -3.93 -25.95 7.16
N SER A 52 -3.61 -27.10 6.56
CA SER A 52 -2.42 -27.26 5.70
C SER A 52 -2.45 -26.41 4.43
N LEU A 53 -3.62 -26.06 3.91
CA LEU A 53 -3.80 -25.21 2.74
C LEU A 53 -3.70 -23.71 3.05
N GLN A 54 -3.72 -23.30 4.31
CA GLN A 54 -3.58 -21.89 4.66
C GLN A 54 -2.21 -21.35 4.25
N PRO A 55 -2.15 -20.11 3.73
CA PRO A 55 -0.90 -19.45 3.45
C PRO A 55 -0.02 -19.38 4.71
N PRO A 56 1.32 -19.38 4.57
CA PRO A 56 2.23 -19.25 5.70
C PRO A 56 2.13 -17.85 6.32
N LEU A 57 2.61 -17.73 7.56
CA LEU A 57 2.84 -16.43 8.18
C LEU A 57 3.84 -15.61 7.35
N PRO A 58 3.64 -14.30 7.22
CA PRO A 58 4.60 -13.43 6.56
C PRO A 58 5.91 -13.33 7.36
N ALA A 59 7.05 -13.10 6.68
CA ALA A 59 8.36 -13.04 7.30
C ALA A 59 8.48 -12.01 8.44
N ASN A 60 7.68 -10.96 8.37
CA ASN A 60 7.61 -9.89 9.37
C ASN A 60 6.38 -10.02 10.29
N TYR A 61 5.88 -11.23 10.48
CA TYR A 61 4.82 -11.49 11.45
C TYR A 61 5.31 -11.27 12.89
N LEU A 62 4.46 -10.62 13.69
CA LEU A 62 4.57 -10.55 15.14
C LEU A 62 3.17 -10.78 15.76
N ALA A 63 3.14 -11.34 16.96
CA ALA A 63 1.88 -11.48 17.71
C ALA A 63 1.40 -10.14 18.29
N LYS A 64 2.31 -9.17 18.43
CA LYS A 64 2.03 -7.82 18.96
C LYS A 64 3.02 -6.82 18.35
N HIS A 65 2.56 -5.60 18.10
CA HIS A 65 3.43 -4.50 17.67
C HIS A 65 4.42 -4.13 18.80
N PRO A 66 5.69 -3.78 18.48
CA PRO A 66 6.73 -3.56 19.50
C PRO A 66 6.48 -2.38 20.43
N PHE A 67 5.73 -1.39 20.01
CA PHE A 67 5.39 -0.22 20.83
C PHE A 67 3.89 0.08 20.79
N ASP A 68 3.42 0.88 21.72
CA ASP A 68 2.00 1.22 21.77
C ASP A 68 1.60 1.98 20.51
N THR A 69 0.56 1.48 19.86
CA THR A 69 0.07 2.01 18.59
C THR A 69 -0.77 3.27 18.79
N THR A 70 -1.44 3.43 19.91
CA THR A 70 -2.35 4.56 20.17
C THR A 70 -1.61 5.86 20.37
N ASP A 71 -0.51 5.84 21.12
CA ASP A 71 0.24 7.03 21.49
C ASP A 71 1.13 7.54 20.35
N SER A 72 1.53 6.67 19.43
CA SER A 72 2.44 7.00 18.31
C SER A 72 1.75 7.18 16.97
N GLY A 73 0.43 7.25 16.94
CA GLY A 73 -0.34 7.48 15.73
C GLY A 73 -0.48 6.26 14.81
N VAL A 74 0.08 5.11 15.17
CA VAL A 74 -0.17 3.86 14.45
C VAL A 74 -1.54 3.34 14.86
N ARG A 75 -2.52 3.53 14.01
CA ARG A 75 -3.83 2.93 14.23
C ARG A 75 -3.81 1.48 13.78
N ASP A 76 -4.10 0.57 14.71
CA ASP A 76 -4.39 -0.82 14.38
C ASP A 76 -5.90 -1.05 14.33
N GLU A 77 -6.35 -1.91 13.46
CA GLU A 77 -7.74 -2.32 13.38
C GLU A 77 -8.01 -3.42 14.42
N VAL A 78 -8.28 -2.96 15.62
CA VAL A 78 -8.76 -3.79 16.73
C VAL A 78 -10.27 -3.68 16.82
N ALA A 79 -11.08 -4.56 16.99
CA ALA A 79 -12.54 -4.49 17.08
C ALA A 79 -13.22 -4.21 15.70
N VAL A 80 -12.72 -4.83 14.64
CA VAL A 80 -13.38 -4.84 13.35
C VAL A 80 -14.43 -5.94 13.31
N SER A 81 -15.67 -5.59 12.99
CA SER A 81 -16.75 -6.56 12.88
C SER A 81 -16.45 -7.60 11.77
N GLY A 82 -16.70 -8.87 12.06
CA GLY A 82 -16.48 -9.96 11.12
C GLY A 82 -15.01 -10.36 10.92
N VAL A 83 -14.12 -9.95 11.84
CA VAL A 83 -12.70 -10.33 11.86
C VAL A 83 -12.31 -10.73 13.28
N TRP A 84 -11.61 -11.87 13.46
CA TRP A 84 -11.12 -12.25 14.78
C TRP A 84 -10.05 -11.29 15.27
N GLN A 85 -10.17 -10.89 16.54
CA GLN A 85 -9.24 -9.93 17.16
C GLN A 85 -7.88 -10.55 17.52
N ARG A 86 -7.81 -11.87 17.49
CA ARG A 86 -6.60 -12.63 17.84
C ARG A 86 -5.50 -12.42 16.79
N ARG A 87 -4.25 -12.43 17.29
CA ARG A 87 -3.05 -12.31 16.45
C ARG A 87 -2.19 -13.59 16.47
N ASP A 88 -2.78 -14.72 16.89
CA ASP A 88 -2.13 -16.03 16.84
C ASP A 88 -2.00 -16.54 15.39
N GLU A 89 -1.14 -17.54 15.21
CA GLU A 89 -0.85 -18.09 13.90
C GLU A 89 -2.10 -18.54 13.14
N ALA A 90 -3.01 -19.24 13.82
CA ALA A 90 -4.21 -19.80 13.18
C ALA A 90 -5.12 -18.68 12.66
N SER A 91 -5.37 -17.65 13.47
CA SER A 91 -6.19 -16.50 13.07
C SER A 91 -5.55 -15.73 11.92
N ILE A 92 -4.26 -15.43 11.98
CA ILE A 92 -3.57 -14.67 10.92
C ILE A 92 -3.49 -15.46 9.61
N ARG A 93 -3.17 -16.76 9.65
CA ARG A 93 -3.13 -17.58 8.43
C ARG A 93 -4.52 -17.73 7.81
N ASN A 94 -5.56 -17.86 8.65
CA ASN A 94 -6.94 -17.84 8.17
C ASN A 94 -7.30 -16.49 7.49
N GLU A 95 -6.95 -15.37 8.10
CA GLU A 95 -7.20 -14.03 7.51
C GLU A 95 -6.47 -13.82 6.18
N ILE A 96 -5.24 -14.31 6.06
CA ILE A 96 -4.51 -14.30 4.78
C ILE A 96 -5.25 -15.18 3.75
N GLY A 97 -5.72 -16.34 4.16
CA GLY A 97 -6.53 -17.23 3.30
C GLY A 97 -7.83 -16.58 2.83
N ARG A 98 -8.54 -15.87 3.70
CA ARG A 98 -9.73 -15.06 3.35
C ARG A 98 -9.38 -13.97 2.34
N GLN A 99 -8.27 -13.23 2.58
CA GLN A 99 -7.80 -12.22 1.64
C GLN A 99 -7.51 -12.82 0.27
N TYR A 100 -6.86 -13.97 0.21
CA TYR A 100 -6.57 -14.64 -1.06
C TYR A 100 -7.85 -15.10 -1.77
N ALA A 101 -8.83 -15.61 -1.04
CA ALA A 101 -10.14 -15.97 -1.61
C ALA A 101 -10.87 -14.75 -2.21
N CYS A 102 -10.81 -13.60 -1.53
CA CYS A 102 -11.34 -12.34 -2.06
C CYS A 102 -10.57 -11.88 -3.31
N SER A 103 -9.25 -11.99 -3.31
CA SER A 103 -8.40 -11.64 -4.47
C SER A 103 -8.67 -12.52 -5.68
N ASP A 104 -8.85 -13.84 -5.49
CA ASP A 104 -9.26 -14.75 -6.54
C ASP A 104 -10.63 -14.37 -7.15
N ASN A 105 -11.57 -13.96 -6.29
CA ASN A 105 -12.87 -13.50 -6.79
C ASN A 105 -12.74 -12.21 -7.62
N ILE A 106 -11.87 -11.28 -7.22
CA ILE A 106 -11.56 -10.07 -8.00
C ILE A 106 -10.97 -10.46 -9.35
N ASP A 107 -9.99 -11.36 -9.37
CA ASP A 107 -9.33 -11.83 -10.60
C ASP A 107 -10.34 -12.45 -11.59
N ILE A 108 -11.26 -13.27 -11.08
CA ILE A 108 -12.37 -13.82 -11.88
C ILE A 108 -13.23 -12.71 -12.51
N GLN A 109 -13.55 -11.64 -11.76
CA GLN A 109 -14.36 -10.55 -12.31
C GLN A 109 -13.58 -9.70 -13.33
N ILE A 110 -12.29 -9.44 -13.09
CA ILE A 110 -11.40 -8.79 -14.05
C ILE A 110 -11.34 -9.62 -15.34
N GLY A 111 -11.15 -10.93 -15.24
CA GLY A 111 -11.16 -11.83 -16.40
C GLY A 111 -12.41 -11.71 -17.25
N ARG A 112 -13.58 -11.54 -16.64
CA ARG A 112 -14.85 -11.32 -17.37
C ARG A 112 -14.86 -9.99 -18.14
N VAL A 113 -14.30 -8.93 -17.56
CA VAL A 113 -14.20 -7.62 -18.24
C VAL A 113 -13.23 -7.70 -19.41
N LEU A 114 -12.03 -8.30 -19.20
CA LEU A 114 -11.03 -8.48 -20.25
C LEU A 114 -11.57 -9.31 -21.43
N LYS A 115 -12.26 -10.39 -21.12
CA LYS A 115 -12.91 -11.21 -22.13
C LYS A 115 -13.94 -10.41 -22.95
N LYS A 116 -14.74 -9.55 -22.29
CA LYS A 116 -15.71 -8.71 -23.00
C LYS A 116 -15.04 -7.67 -23.88
N LEU A 117 -13.93 -7.07 -23.45
CA LEU A 117 -13.14 -6.16 -24.29
C LEU A 117 -12.54 -6.86 -25.51
N GLU A 118 -12.12 -8.11 -25.36
CA GLU A 118 -11.63 -8.94 -26.46
C GLU A 118 -12.76 -9.26 -27.46
N GLU A 119 -13.91 -9.72 -26.98
CA GLU A 119 -15.09 -10.05 -27.80
C GLU A 119 -15.61 -8.84 -28.61
N THR A 120 -15.47 -7.64 -28.08
CA THR A 120 -15.87 -6.37 -28.76
C THR A 120 -14.77 -5.77 -29.61
N GLY A 121 -13.55 -6.34 -29.64
CA GLY A 121 -12.42 -5.82 -30.39
C GLY A 121 -11.77 -4.56 -29.79
N GLU A 122 -12.12 -4.22 -28.53
CA GLU A 122 -11.63 -3.01 -27.86
C GLU A 122 -10.35 -3.23 -27.04
N LEU A 123 -9.96 -4.49 -26.78
CA LEU A 123 -8.87 -4.82 -25.83
C LEU A 123 -7.54 -4.21 -26.22
N ASP A 124 -7.19 -4.18 -27.50
CA ASP A 124 -5.90 -3.67 -27.98
C ASP A 124 -5.86 -2.14 -28.10
N ASN A 125 -7.02 -1.49 -28.04
CA ASN A 125 -7.15 -0.04 -28.04
C ASN A 125 -7.56 0.52 -26.67
N THR A 126 -7.35 -0.23 -25.60
CA THR A 126 -7.74 0.15 -24.24
C THR A 126 -6.52 0.14 -23.32
N TYR A 127 -6.29 1.24 -22.61
CA TYR A 127 -5.39 1.24 -21.46
C TYR A 127 -6.08 0.59 -20.26
N ILE A 128 -5.43 -0.39 -19.67
CA ILE A 128 -5.90 -1.12 -18.49
C ILE A 128 -4.91 -0.86 -17.37
N ILE A 129 -5.39 -0.30 -16.27
CA ILE A 129 -4.60 -0.05 -15.06
C ILE A 129 -5.17 -0.87 -13.92
N TYR A 130 -4.33 -1.68 -13.29
CA TYR A 130 -4.66 -2.41 -12.07
C TYR A 130 -3.79 -1.87 -10.93
N THR A 131 -4.44 -1.45 -9.86
CA THR A 131 -3.77 -0.95 -8.65
C THR A 131 -4.67 -1.14 -7.43
N ALA A 132 -4.20 -0.71 -6.26
CA ALA A 132 -4.97 -0.59 -5.03
C ALA A 132 -4.70 0.77 -4.38
N ASP A 133 -5.59 1.22 -3.51
CA ASP A 133 -5.45 2.46 -2.74
C ASP A 133 -4.36 2.33 -1.66
N HIS A 134 -4.26 1.19 -1.00
CA HIS A 134 -3.25 0.84 0.01
C HIS A 134 -3.17 -0.68 0.17
N GLY A 135 -2.15 -1.14 0.89
CA GLY A 135 -2.07 -2.52 1.36
C GLY A 135 -2.65 -2.72 2.76
N MET A 136 -2.46 -3.91 3.32
CA MET A 136 -2.91 -4.29 4.67
C MET A 136 -1.84 -5.07 5.41
N SER A 137 -1.84 -4.96 6.75
CA SER A 137 -0.85 -5.65 7.59
C SER A 137 -1.14 -7.14 7.73
N ILE A 138 -2.28 -7.53 8.17
CA ILE A 138 -2.71 -8.92 8.44
C ILE A 138 -1.59 -9.72 9.11
N GLY A 139 -1.28 -9.36 10.36
CA GLY A 139 -0.24 -9.97 11.19
C GLY A 139 1.16 -9.42 10.99
N ARG A 140 1.44 -8.66 9.93
CA ARG A 140 2.75 -8.02 9.72
C ARG A 140 2.99 -6.97 10.79
N HIS A 141 4.17 -7.04 11.41
CA HIS A 141 4.58 -6.17 12.53
C HIS A 141 3.58 -6.16 13.71
N GLY A 142 2.79 -7.23 13.88
CA GLY A 142 1.77 -7.32 14.93
C GLY A 142 0.52 -6.48 14.68
N LEU A 143 0.35 -5.95 13.47
CA LEU A 143 -0.77 -5.11 13.07
C LEU A 143 -1.76 -5.89 12.18
N MET A 144 -3.03 -5.49 12.18
CA MET A 144 -4.04 -6.03 11.27
C MET A 144 -4.40 -5.02 10.18
N GLY A 145 -4.42 -3.76 10.52
CA GLY A 145 -4.93 -2.67 9.70
C GLY A 145 -3.98 -2.12 8.65
N LYS A 146 -4.36 -0.99 8.12
CA LYS A 146 -3.74 -0.31 6.98
C LYS A 146 -3.10 1.03 7.34
N GLN A 147 -3.36 1.54 8.55
CA GLN A 147 -2.96 2.89 8.97
C GLN A 147 -1.53 2.89 9.52
N ASN A 148 -0.57 2.57 8.68
CA ASN A 148 0.86 2.64 8.95
C ASN A 148 1.63 2.90 7.66
N LEU A 149 2.92 3.20 7.79
CA LEU A 149 3.77 3.56 6.66
C LEU A 149 4.81 2.48 6.30
N TYR A 150 4.60 1.23 6.74
CA TYR A 150 5.43 0.11 6.28
C TYR A 150 5.16 -0.24 4.82
N GLN A 151 6.11 -0.90 4.16
CA GLN A 151 6.02 -1.25 2.74
C GLN A 151 4.76 -2.05 2.38
N HIS A 152 4.29 -2.92 3.25
CA HIS A 152 3.12 -3.76 3.00
C HIS A 152 1.78 -2.99 2.99
N THR A 153 1.76 -1.75 3.48
CA THR A 153 0.61 -0.86 3.41
C THR A 153 0.83 0.30 2.43
N TRP A 154 2.05 0.79 2.34
CA TRP A 154 2.37 1.97 1.53
C TRP A 154 2.67 1.63 0.06
N ARG A 155 3.27 0.47 -0.21
CA ARG A 155 3.57 0.02 -1.56
C ARG A 155 2.47 -0.89 -2.08
N VAL A 156 1.76 -0.46 -3.13
CA VAL A 156 0.70 -1.23 -3.80
C VAL A 156 1.17 -1.79 -5.14
N PRO A 157 0.51 -2.84 -5.67
CA PRO A 157 0.76 -3.28 -7.03
C PRO A 157 0.37 -2.17 -8.02
N PHE A 158 1.11 -2.06 -9.13
CA PHE A 158 0.76 -1.17 -10.22
C PHE A 158 1.09 -1.87 -11.53
N ILE A 159 0.07 -2.18 -12.33
CA ILE A 159 0.20 -2.89 -13.60
C ILE A 159 -0.52 -2.08 -14.67
N VAL A 160 0.14 -1.86 -15.80
CA VAL A 160 -0.43 -1.14 -16.94
C VAL A 160 -0.27 -1.97 -18.20
N LYS A 161 -1.36 -2.10 -18.97
CA LYS A 161 -1.38 -2.62 -20.34
C LYS A 161 -2.03 -1.58 -21.25
N GLY A 162 -1.57 -1.44 -22.47
CA GLY A 162 -2.23 -0.59 -23.47
C GLY A 162 -1.34 -0.25 -24.65
N PRO A 163 -1.87 0.53 -25.60
CA PRO A 163 -1.13 0.96 -26.79
C PRO A 163 0.21 1.63 -26.45
N GLY A 164 1.28 1.22 -27.12
CA GLY A 164 2.62 1.79 -26.93
C GLY A 164 3.36 1.36 -25.66
N ILE A 165 2.77 0.49 -24.82
CA ILE A 165 3.43 -0.04 -23.63
C ILE A 165 4.03 -1.41 -23.97
N GLN A 166 5.33 -1.58 -23.72
CA GLN A 166 6.03 -2.81 -24.04
C GLN A 166 5.57 -3.96 -23.12
N PRO A 167 5.07 -5.07 -23.67
CA PRO A 167 4.67 -6.23 -22.88
C PRO A 167 5.84 -6.81 -22.06
N GLY A 168 5.55 -7.23 -20.82
CA GLY A 168 6.53 -7.87 -19.93
C GLY A 168 7.61 -6.93 -19.38
N SER A 169 7.56 -5.64 -19.70
CA SER A 169 8.51 -4.67 -19.15
C SER A 169 8.29 -4.49 -17.65
N ARG A 170 9.40 -4.23 -16.93
CA ARG A 170 9.38 -3.76 -15.54
C ARG A 170 10.04 -2.41 -15.50
N VAL A 171 9.41 -1.49 -14.83
CA VAL A 171 9.91 -0.13 -14.66
C VAL A 171 10.23 0.08 -13.19
N GLU A 172 11.44 0.55 -12.94
CA GLU A 172 11.86 0.99 -11.61
C GLU A 172 11.58 2.48 -11.46
N GLY A 173 11.30 2.92 -10.25
CA GLY A 173 11.01 4.30 -9.94
C GLY A 173 9.78 4.43 -9.05
N ASN A 174 9.65 5.60 -8.47
CA ASN A 174 8.58 5.90 -7.53
C ASN A 174 7.48 6.68 -8.23
N ILE A 175 6.24 6.30 -7.96
CA ILE A 175 5.02 7.04 -8.33
C ILE A 175 4.12 7.17 -7.11
N TYR A 176 3.24 8.16 -7.12
CA TYR A 176 2.10 8.23 -6.23
C TYR A 176 0.82 7.84 -6.99
N LEU A 177 -0.20 7.38 -6.28
CA LEU A 177 -1.55 7.24 -6.87
C LEU A 177 -2.09 8.59 -7.35
N LEU A 178 -1.67 9.67 -6.76
CA LEU A 178 -1.91 11.04 -7.22
C LEU A 178 -1.49 11.28 -8.69
N ASP A 179 -0.46 10.58 -9.15
CA ASP A 179 0.09 10.71 -10.51
C ASP A 179 -0.80 10.01 -11.56
N VAL A 180 -1.73 9.15 -11.14
CA VAL A 180 -2.57 8.36 -12.04
C VAL A 180 -3.48 9.23 -12.90
N LEU A 181 -4.13 10.25 -12.31
CA LEU A 181 -5.01 11.13 -13.07
C LEU A 181 -4.25 11.91 -14.15
N ALA A 182 -3.10 12.49 -13.79
CA ALA A 182 -2.25 13.19 -14.78
C ALA A 182 -1.80 12.26 -15.90
N THR A 183 -1.47 11.00 -15.56
CA THR A 183 -1.07 9.99 -16.55
C THR A 183 -2.21 9.57 -17.46
N LEU A 184 -3.42 9.37 -16.92
CA LEU A 184 -4.61 9.06 -17.71
C LEU A 184 -4.93 10.20 -18.70
N CYS A 185 -4.87 11.44 -18.23
CA CYS A 185 -5.07 12.62 -19.12
C CYS A 185 -4.05 12.65 -20.23
N ASP A 186 -2.77 12.44 -19.94
CA ASP A 186 -1.70 12.43 -20.92
C ASP A 186 -1.82 11.26 -21.93
N LEU A 187 -2.20 10.07 -21.46
CA LEU A 187 -2.47 8.92 -22.33
C LEU A 187 -3.67 9.16 -23.26
N ALA A 188 -4.70 9.83 -22.76
CA ALA A 188 -5.92 10.15 -23.50
C ALA A 188 -5.76 11.41 -24.40
N GLY A 189 -4.67 12.16 -24.29
CA GLY A 189 -4.45 13.41 -25.03
C GLY A 189 -5.36 14.56 -24.59
N ILE A 190 -5.80 14.56 -23.31
CA ILE A 190 -6.62 15.61 -22.71
C ILE A 190 -5.82 16.40 -21.67
N THR A 191 -6.22 17.66 -21.47
CA THR A 191 -5.55 18.53 -20.49
C THR A 191 -5.80 18.04 -19.06
N THR A 192 -4.73 17.89 -18.28
CA THR A 192 -4.84 17.62 -16.84
C THR A 192 -5.45 18.82 -16.13
N PRO A 193 -6.43 18.61 -15.22
CA PRO A 193 -7.00 19.70 -14.41
C PRO A 193 -5.93 20.43 -13.60
N GLU A 194 -6.00 21.75 -13.51
CA GLU A 194 -5.04 22.59 -12.76
C GLU A 194 -4.98 22.25 -11.26
N THR A 195 -6.05 21.71 -10.71
CA THR A 195 -6.11 21.26 -9.30
C THR A 195 -5.39 19.94 -9.05
N ASN A 196 -4.90 19.26 -10.08
CA ASN A 196 -4.14 18.02 -9.93
C ASN A 196 -2.67 18.33 -9.65
N GLU A 197 -2.15 17.83 -8.52
CA GLU A 197 -0.76 17.97 -8.11
C GLU A 197 0.13 16.80 -8.56
N GLY A 198 -0.45 15.81 -9.25
CA GLY A 198 0.26 14.64 -9.76
C GLY A 198 1.09 14.95 -11.00
N THR A 199 2.08 14.11 -11.24
CA THR A 199 2.97 14.17 -12.40
C THR A 199 2.74 12.97 -13.30
N SER A 200 2.49 13.18 -14.60
CA SER A 200 2.36 12.06 -15.55
C SER A 200 3.62 11.21 -15.59
N PHE A 201 3.45 9.90 -15.43
CA PHE A 201 4.51 8.92 -15.64
C PHE A 201 4.42 8.20 -16.99
N LYS A 202 3.62 8.69 -17.93
CA LYS A 202 3.61 8.19 -19.31
C LYS A 202 5.01 8.08 -19.91
N PRO A 203 5.93 9.07 -19.74
CA PRO A 203 7.30 8.96 -20.28
C PRO A 203 8.08 7.76 -19.72
N VAL A 204 7.72 7.28 -18.54
CA VAL A 204 8.32 6.07 -17.95
C VAL A 204 7.69 4.81 -18.55
N LEU A 205 6.38 4.81 -18.80
CA LEU A 205 5.67 3.71 -19.44
C LEU A 205 6.12 3.48 -20.89
N THR A 206 6.46 4.57 -21.61
CA THR A 206 6.93 4.52 -23.00
C THR A 206 8.44 4.33 -23.13
N GLY A 207 9.18 4.33 -22.02
CA GLY A 207 10.64 4.15 -22.01
C GLY A 207 11.46 5.42 -22.30
N GLU A 208 10.82 6.58 -22.40
CA GLU A 208 11.49 7.88 -22.63
C GLU A 208 12.27 8.36 -21.41
N LYS A 209 11.78 8.01 -20.20
CA LYS A 209 12.43 8.30 -18.92
C LYS A 209 12.55 7.03 -18.07
N LYS A 210 13.52 7.00 -17.19
CA LYS A 210 13.68 5.92 -16.22
C LYS A 210 12.83 6.12 -14.97
N ILE A 211 12.75 7.35 -14.49
CA ILE A 211 12.01 7.74 -13.28
C ILE A 211 11.37 9.11 -13.48
N ILE A 212 10.33 9.40 -12.73
CA ILE A 212 9.76 10.75 -12.60
C ILE A 212 9.92 11.32 -11.19
N ARG A 213 10.22 10.45 -10.21
CA ARG A 213 10.29 10.82 -8.79
C ARG A 213 11.35 10.01 -8.08
N ASP A 214 12.23 10.69 -7.36
CA ASP A 214 13.30 10.06 -6.57
C ASP A 214 12.89 9.85 -5.11
N VAL A 215 12.17 10.82 -4.53
CA VAL A 215 11.76 10.81 -3.13
C VAL A 215 10.26 10.54 -3.00
N LEU A 216 9.92 9.69 -2.02
CA LEU A 216 8.55 9.53 -1.54
C LEU A 216 8.42 10.06 -0.11
N TYR A 217 7.37 10.81 0.15
CA TYR A 217 6.94 11.25 1.47
C TYR A 217 5.57 10.68 1.78
N GLY A 218 5.35 10.25 3.01
CA GLY A 218 4.08 9.77 3.51
C GLY A 218 3.81 10.23 4.93
N THR A 219 2.55 10.46 5.25
CA THR A 219 2.10 10.87 6.58
C THR A 219 0.83 10.14 6.99
N TYR A 220 0.75 9.80 8.26
CA TYR A 220 -0.49 9.36 8.91
C TYR A 220 -0.46 9.77 10.38
N ALA A 221 -1.50 10.45 10.85
CA ALA A 221 -1.54 10.95 12.22
C ALA A 221 -2.42 10.11 13.16
N GLY A 222 -3.48 9.46 12.65
CA GLY A 222 -4.37 8.61 13.46
C GLY A 222 -5.02 9.33 14.66
N GLY A 223 -5.01 10.67 14.69
CA GLY A 223 -5.43 11.48 15.84
C GLY A 223 -4.27 11.99 16.70
N ALA A 224 -3.11 11.32 16.70
CA ALA A 224 -1.88 11.84 17.29
C ALA A 224 -1.24 12.88 16.35
N LYS A 225 -0.54 13.87 16.91
CA LYS A 225 0.11 14.93 16.15
C LYS A 225 1.45 15.22 16.80
N PRO A 226 2.54 15.11 16.07
CA PRO A 226 2.69 14.93 14.63
C PRO A 226 2.32 13.53 14.09
N GLY A 227 2.19 12.50 14.92
CA GLY A 227 1.89 11.15 14.49
C GLY A 227 3.09 10.49 13.80
N MET A 228 2.89 9.86 12.62
CA MET A 228 3.98 9.27 11.86
C MET A 228 4.21 9.95 10.52
N ARG A 229 5.48 10.05 10.13
CA ARG A 229 5.93 10.48 8.80
C ARG A 229 7.03 9.56 8.32
N ALA A 230 7.04 9.35 7.02
CA ALA A 230 8.09 8.57 6.38
C ALA A 230 8.64 9.28 5.15
N VAL A 231 9.93 9.07 4.91
CA VAL A 231 10.57 9.43 3.65
C VAL A 231 11.33 8.24 3.10
N LYS A 232 11.29 8.07 1.78
CA LYS A 232 12.04 7.03 1.07
C LYS A 232 12.80 7.65 -0.08
N GLN A 233 14.10 7.34 -0.19
CA GLN A 233 14.94 7.66 -1.32
C GLN A 233 15.85 6.49 -1.66
N GLY A 234 15.85 6.06 -2.90
CA GLY A 234 16.52 4.82 -3.28
C GLY A 234 16.07 3.65 -2.41
N ASP A 235 17.02 2.94 -1.82
CA ASP A 235 16.75 1.81 -0.91
C ASP A 235 16.58 2.23 0.56
N TRP A 236 16.80 3.50 0.87
CA TRP A 236 16.69 3.98 2.24
C TRP A 236 15.29 4.48 2.56
N LYS A 237 14.82 4.10 3.75
CA LYS A 237 13.53 4.53 4.28
C LYS A 237 13.62 4.85 5.76
N LEU A 238 13.14 6.03 6.11
CA LEU A 238 13.00 6.50 7.49
C LEU A 238 11.53 6.59 7.83
N ILE A 239 11.14 6.10 9.01
CA ILE A 239 9.83 6.34 9.61
C ILE A 239 10.07 6.95 11.00
N GLN A 240 9.47 8.10 11.27
CA GLN A 240 9.45 8.72 12.59
C GLN A 240 8.03 8.78 13.15
N TYR A 241 7.93 8.59 14.45
CA TYR A 241 6.68 8.59 15.21
C TYR A 241 6.84 9.50 16.42
N GLU A 242 5.81 10.29 16.70
CA GLU A 242 5.74 11.07 17.93
C GLU A 242 4.29 11.22 18.38
N SER A 243 4.03 10.99 19.67
CA SER A 243 2.73 11.25 20.28
C SER A 243 2.43 12.74 20.39
N ALA A 244 1.16 13.09 20.57
CA ALA A 244 0.72 14.48 20.65
C ALA A 244 1.37 15.26 21.81
N ASP A 245 1.68 14.60 22.91
CA ASP A 245 2.34 15.16 24.08
C ASP A 245 3.87 15.01 24.07
N GLY A 246 4.41 14.39 23.04
CA GLY A 246 5.85 14.14 22.87
C GLY A 246 6.42 13.06 23.80
N SER A 247 5.59 12.34 24.55
CA SER A 247 6.05 11.32 25.50
C SER A 247 6.54 10.05 24.81
N ALA A 248 5.91 9.66 23.70
CA ALA A 248 6.31 8.51 22.89
C ALA A 248 6.96 8.94 21.59
N LYS A 249 8.19 8.46 21.34
CA LYS A 249 8.97 8.75 20.15
C LYS A 249 9.67 7.49 19.67
N HIS A 250 9.52 7.20 18.40
CA HIS A 250 10.20 6.08 17.75
C HIS A 250 10.77 6.52 16.41
N THR A 251 11.96 6.02 16.11
CA THR A 251 12.61 6.22 14.81
C THR A 251 13.04 4.89 14.26
N GLN A 252 12.68 4.59 13.03
CA GLN A 252 13.04 3.36 12.34
C GLN A 252 13.74 3.73 11.02
N LEU A 253 14.95 3.22 10.83
CA LEU A 253 15.71 3.37 9.60
C LEU A 253 15.92 2.01 8.95
N PHE A 254 15.57 1.90 7.67
CA PHE A 254 15.68 0.67 6.91
C PHE A 254 16.54 0.89 5.66
N ASN A 255 17.35 -0.12 5.32
CA ASN A 255 17.86 -0.35 3.98
C ASN A 255 17.01 -1.46 3.33
N LEU A 256 16.14 -1.11 2.40
CA LEU A 256 15.17 -2.02 1.81
C LEU A 256 15.82 -3.05 0.85
N ALA A 257 17.04 -2.80 0.35
CA ALA A 257 17.78 -3.80 -0.42
C ALA A 257 18.23 -4.96 0.48
N GLU A 258 18.61 -4.68 1.73
CA GLU A 258 19.06 -5.67 2.70
C GLU A 258 17.93 -6.22 3.57
N ASN A 259 16.88 -5.44 3.75
CA ASN A 259 15.74 -5.74 4.60
C ASN A 259 14.40 -5.36 3.90
N PRO A 260 14.04 -6.06 2.81
CA PRO A 260 12.85 -5.72 2.01
C PRO A 260 11.53 -5.92 2.76
N HIS A 261 11.53 -6.67 3.84
CA HIS A 261 10.37 -6.91 4.70
C HIS A 261 10.32 -5.99 5.92
N GLU A 262 11.25 -5.04 6.05
CA GLU A 262 11.35 -4.12 7.20
C GLU A 262 11.35 -4.86 8.54
N LEU A 263 12.11 -5.99 8.60
CA LEU A 263 12.23 -6.77 9.83
C LEU A 263 12.77 -5.91 10.97
N LEU A 264 12.21 -6.08 12.15
CA LEU A 264 12.48 -5.30 13.36
C LEU A 264 13.40 -6.07 14.33
N PRO A 265 13.87 -5.45 15.43
CA PRO A 265 14.63 -6.14 16.46
C PRO A 265 14.00 -7.43 16.98
N GLU A 266 12.68 -7.48 17.07
CA GLU A 266 11.89 -8.66 17.45
C GLU A 266 12.04 -9.84 16.48
N HIS A 267 12.48 -9.56 15.24
CA HIS A 267 12.83 -10.57 14.23
C HIS A 267 14.34 -10.87 14.18
N GLY A 268 15.12 -10.31 15.12
CA GLY A 268 16.59 -10.44 15.14
C GLY A 268 17.31 -9.50 14.15
N ARG A 269 16.65 -8.46 13.64
CA ARG A 269 17.27 -7.43 12.79
C ARG A 269 17.39 -6.11 13.55
N PRO A 270 18.61 -5.58 13.75
CA PRO A 270 18.76 -4.32 14.47
C PRO A 270 18.10 -3.17 13.71
N ASN A 271 17.54 -2.22 14.46
CA ASN A 271 17.10 -0.95 13.90
C ASN A 271 18.33 -0.12 13.53
N LEU A 272 18.49 0.22 12.25
CA LEU A 272 19.65 0.98 11.78
C LEU A 272 19.71 2.42 12.34
N ALA A 273 18.60 2.94 12.86
CA ALA A 273 18.57 4.23 13.54
C ALA A 273 19.39 4.24 14.85
N ASP A 274 19.57 3.06 15.46
CA ASP A 274 20.29 2.90 16.73
C ASP A 274 21.76 2.46 16.51
N ASP A 275 22.17 2.19 15.26
CA ASP A 275 23.53 1.77 14.92
C ASP A 275 24.42 2.98 14.61
N PRO A 276 25.49 3.25 15.42
CA PRO A 276 26.41 4.35 15.17
C PRO A 276 27.04 4.37 13.76
N LYS A 277 27.15 3.22 13.10
CA LYS A 277 27.66 3.13 11.72
C LYS A 277 26.73 3.80 10.71
N HIS A 278 25.47 3.97 11.04
CA HIS A 278 24.46 4.57 10.19
C HIS A 278 24.04 5.98 10.65
N ALA A 279 24.76 6.58 11.60
CA ALA A 279 24.44 7.91 12.16
C ALA A 279 24.38 9.00 11.09
N ASP A 280 25.33 9.02 10.14
CA ASP A 280 25.33 10.00 9.05
C ASP A 280 24.13 9.77 8.09
N LYS A 281 23.81 8.51 7.78
CA LYS A 281 22.64 8.19 6.95
C LYS A 281 21.33 8.55 7.66
N LEU A 282 21.23 8.30 8.95
CA LEU A 282 20.07 8.72 9.74
C LEU A 282 19.88 10.24 9.67
N LYS A 283 20.96 11.01 9.87
CA LYS A 283 20.94 12.48 9.80
C LYS A 283 20.54 12.98 8.41
N GLU A 284 21.07 12.35 7.34
CA GLU A 284 20.69 12.65 5.96
C GLU A 284 19.19 12.44 5.73
N MET A 285 18.66 11.28 6.15
CA MET A 285 17.26 10.95 5.96
C MET A 285 16.33 11.81 6.83
N GLN A 286 16.76 12.23 8.00
CA GLN A 286 16.02 13.18 8.84
C GLN A 286 15.97 14.57 8.20
N ALA A 287 17.08 15.02 7.61
CA ALA A 287 17.10 16.29 6.87
C ALA A 287 16.19 16.22 5.63
N LEU A 288 16.21 15.11 4.92
CA LEU A 288 15.33 14.89 3.77
C LEU A 288 13.84 14.86 4.20
N LEU A 289 13.53 14.21 5.32
CA LEU A 289 12.17 14.20 5.87
C LEU A 289 11.68 15.62 6.17
N LEU A 290 12.49 16.44 6.84
CA LEU A 290 12.15 17.83 7.13
C LEU A 290 11.98 18.67 5.85
N ALA A 291 12.85 18.46 4.86
CA ALA A 291 12.75 19.14 3.56
C ALA A 291 11.43 18.83 2.84
N GLU A 292 11.01 17.55 2.84
CA GLU A 292 9.74 17.15 2.23
C GLU A 292 8.52 17.68 3.02
N MET A 293 8.59 17.68 4.36
CA MET A 293 7.54 18.27 5.19
C MET A 293 7.36 19.77 4.88
N ARG A 294 8.45 20.51 4.70
CA ARG A 294 8.41 21.92 4.32
C ARG A 294 7.88 22.12 2.89
N ARG A 295 8.39 21.34 1.94
CA ARG A 295 8.00 21.43 0.53
C ARG A 295 6.50 21.17 0.32
N LEU A 296 5.89 20.37 1.19
CA LEU A 296 4.49 19.96 1.12
C LEU A 296 3.59 20.69 2.12
N ASP A 297 4.10 21.76 2.75
CA ASP A 297 3.38 22.55 3.74
C ASP A 297 2.76 21.72 4.87
N ASP A 298 3.46 20.64 5.29
CA ASP A 298 3.01 19.87 6.46
C ASP A 298 3.05 20.76 7.71
N PRO A 299 1.92 20.98 8.38
CA PRO A 299 1.83 21.92 9.49
C PRO A 299 2.50 21.42 10.77
N TRP A 300 2.96 20.17 10.80
CA TRP A 300 3.50 19.56 12.00
C TRP A 300 5.02 19.41 11.92
N ARG A 301 5.65 19.47 13.11
CA ARG A 301 7.09 19.20 13.27
C ARG A 301 7.28 18.21 14.42
N PHE A 302 8.27 17.34 14.27
CA PHE A 302 8.75 16.53 15.38
C PHE A 302 9.56 17.39 16.36
N SER A 303 9.55 17.04 17.63
CA SER A 303 10.22 17.80 18.68
C SER A 303 11.74 17.89 18.51
N ASN A 304 12.35 17.02 17.71
CA ASN A 304 13.77 17.05 17.36
C ASN A 304 14.07 17.84 16.07
N GLN A 305 13.08 18.45 15.46
CA GLN A 305 13.23 19.27 14.27
C GLN A 305 13.27 20.76 14.65
N PRO A 306 14.04 21.60 13.93
CA PRO A 306 13.98 23.04 14.10
C PRO A 306 12.57 23.54 13.75
N GLY A 307 12.05 24.46 14.55
CA GLY A 307 10.86 25.22 14.21
C GLY A 307 11.07 26.01 12.91
N ASP A 308 9.97 26.28 12.20
CA ASP A 308 10.04 27.28 11.15
C ASP A 308 10.07 28.64 11.85
N ASP A 309 11.09 29.44 11.59
CA ASP A 309 11.08 30.85 11.93
C ASP A 309 9.94 31.50 11.14
N LEU A 310 8.81 31.75 11.81
CA LEU A 310 7.66 32.46 11.29
C LEU A 310 7.94 33.94 11.16
#